data_d333b2908dc5f9ba404f0da17ab53d13
#
_entry.id   d333b2908dc5f9ba404f0da17ab53d13
#
_cell.length_a   1.000
_cell.length_b   1.000
_cell.length_c   1.000
_cell.angle_alpha   90.00
_cell.angle_beta   90.00
_cell.angle_gamma   90.00
#
_symmetry.space_group_name_H-M   'P 1'
#
loop_
_entity.id
_entity.type
_entity.pdbx_description
1 polymer ?
#
loop_
_entity_poly.entity_id
_entity_poly.type
_entity_poly.pdbx_seq_one_letter_code
_entity_poly.pdbx_strand_id
1 'polypeptide(L)'
;VTSATMMFGHVETKRERLEHLVAIRQVQSEKPEDSPGFLAFIPWPFQDENTVLQKQMGVKNRVTSEEYIRTIAISRIMLPNIKNIQASWLTVGKDIAQICLHAGANDFGSIMIEENVVSSAGADYKFDAEGIQAAIREAGFKPQLRNQKYEFVDYIKK
;
A
#
# COMPACT_ATOMS: atom_id res chain seq x y z
N VAL A 1 17.32 -2.97 -3.97
CA VAL A 1 16.20 -2.88 -3.01
C VAL A 1 15.05 -2.16 -3.70
N THR A 2 13.90 -2.79 -3.85
CA THR A 2 12.73 -2.21 -4.52
C THR A 2 11.42 -2.76 -3.93
N SER A 3 10.28 -2.14 -4.28
CA SER A 3 8.94 -2.60 -3.96
C SER A 3 8.20 -2.95 -5.25
N ALA A 4 7.31 -3.92 -5.17
CA ALA A 4 6.28 -4.12 -6.19
C ALA A 4 5.07 -3.24 -5.86
N THR A 5 4.42 -2.69 -6.88
CA THR A 5 3.27 -1.81 -6.69
C THR A 5 2.13 -2.21 -7.62
N MET A 6 0.90 -1.87 -7.22
CA MET A 6 -0.28 -1.98 -8.06
C MET A 6 -1.18 -0.77 -7.84
N MET A 7 -1.30 0.09 -8.84
CA MET A 7 -2.40 1.06 -8.89
C MET A 7 -3.60 0.37 -9.55
N PHE A 8 -4.77 0.47 -8.95
CA PHE A 8 -5.96 -0.23 -9.41
C PHE A 8 -7.25 0.59 -9.22
N GLY A 9 -8.32 0.15 -9.87
CA GLY A 9 -9.63 0.81 -9.78
C GLY A 9 -9.89 1.82 -10.91
N HIS A 10 -9.14 1.75 -12.00
CA HIS A 10 -9.33 2.61 -13.18
C HIS A 10 -9.99 1.85 -14.34
N VAL A 11 -9.21 1.20 -15.21
CA VAL A 11 -9.71 0.55 -16.45
C VAL A 11 -9.63 -0.97 -16.41
N GLU A 12 -8.82 -1.50 -15.52
CA GLU A 12 -8.55 -2.93 -15.41
C GLU A 12 -9.75 -3.71 -14.85
N THR A 13 -9.79 -5.00 -15.15
CA THR A 13 -10.72 -5.97 -14.58
C THR A 13 -10.17 -6.58 -13.29
N LYS A 14 -11.04 -7.21 -12.49
CA LYS A 14 -10.60 -7.98 -11.31
C LYS A 14 -9.69 -9.15 -11.68
N ARG A 15 -9.88 -9.74 -12.85
CA ARG A 15 -9.04 -10.81 -13.36
C ARG A 15 -7.62 -10.33 -13.62
N GLU A 16 -7.47 -9.21 -14.29
CA GLU A 16 -6.15 -8.61 -14.57
C GLU A 16 -5.39 -8.25 -13.29
N ARG A 17 -6.09 -7.81 -12.22
CA ARG A 17 -5.46 -7.61 -10.90
C ARG A 17 -4.89 -8.93 -10.34
N LEU A 18 -5.62 -10.03 -10.45
CA LEU A 18 -5.15 -11.34 -10.01
C LEU A 18 -3.98 -11.84 -10.86
N GLU A 19 -4.05 -11.67 -12.17
CA GLU A 19 -2.96 -11.99 -13.10
C GLU A 19 -1.70 -11.18 -12.79
N HIS A 20 -1.86 -9.89 -12.43
CA HIS A 20 -0.75 -9.05 -11.97
C HIS A 20 -0.09 -9.59 -10.68
N LEU A 21 -0.88 -10.03 -9.69
CA LEU A 21 -0.33 -10.65 -8.48
C LEU A 21 0.41 -11.96 -8.79
N VAL A 22 -0.11 -12.77 -9.72
CA VAL A 22 0.59 -13.98 -10.19
C VAL A 22 1.93 -13.61 -10.82
N ALA A 23 1.97 -12.61 -11.71
CA ALA A 23 3.20 -12.15 -12.35
C ALA A 23 4.23 -11.63 -11.32
N ILE A 24 3.80 -10.82 -10.35
CA ILE A 24 4.67 -10.35 -9.26
C ILE A 24 5.27 -11.53 -8.47
N ARG A 25 4.43 -12.51 -8.11
CA ARG A 25 4.88 -13.71 -7.39
C ARG A 25 5.91 -14.50 -8.18
N GLN A 26 5.69 -14.66 -9.49
CA GLN A 26 6.62 -15.34 -10.38
C GLN A 26 7.95 -14.60 -10.47
N VAL A 27 7.94 -13.31 -10.77
CA VAL A 27 9.16 -12.48 -10.82
C VAL A 27 9.93 -12.55 -9.50
N GLN A 28 9.23 -12.49 -8.36
CA GLN A 28 9.86 -12.64 -7.05
C GLN A 28 10.50 -14.04 -6.87
N SER A 29 9.93 -15.09 -7.43
CA SER A 29 10.50 -16.45 -7.34
C SER A 29 11.71 -16.67 -8.24
N GLU A 30 11.87 -15.86 -9.28
CA GLU A 30 12.99 -15.91 -10.23
C GLU A 30 14.19 -15.05 -9.81
N LYS A 31 14.10 -14.34 -8.68
CA LYS A 31 15.21 -13.53 -8.17
C LYS A 31 16.45 -14.38 -7.86
N PRO A 32 17.69 -13.86 -8.03
CA PRO A 32 18.90 -14.52 -7.55
C PRO A 32 18.85 -14.81 -6.05
N GLU A 33 19.50 -15.86 -5.59
CA GLU A 33 19.48 -16.30 -4.17
C GLU A 33 19.97 -15.22 -3.21
N ASP A 34 21.00 -14.48 -3.59
CA ASP A 34 21.62 -13.40 -2.83
C ASP A 34 20.87 -12.06 -2.94
N SER A 35 19.81 -12.00 -3.75
CA SER A 35 18.99 -10.79 -3.93
C SER A 35 17.75 -10.83 -3.03
N PRO A 36 17.41 -9.72 -2.35
CA PRO A 36 16.16 -9.63 -1.60
C PRO A 36 14.91 -9.60 -2.51
N GLY A 37 15.07 -9.23 -3.79
CA GLY A 37 13.94 -9.00 -4.69
C GLY A 37 13.05 -7.84 -4.23
N PHE A 38 11.74 -8.03 -4.29
CA PHE A 38 10.77 -7.09 -3.76
C PHE A 38 10.68 -7.21 -2.23
N LEU A 39 10.98 -6.12 -1.53
CA LEU A 39 10.86 -6.07 -0.07
C LEU A 39 9.42 -5.91 0.41
N ALA A 40 8.59 -5.27 -0.41
CA ALA A 40 7.20 -5.03 -0.10
C ALA A 40 6.33 -5.02 -1.36
N PHE A 41 5.04 -5.25 -1.15
CA PHE A 41 3.99 -4.97 -2.12
C PHE A 41 3.11 -3.82 -1.61
N ILE A 42 2.86 -2.85 -2.48
CA ILE A 42 2.13 -1.62 -2.14
C ILE A 42 0.98 -1.43 -3.12
N PRO A 43 -0.25 -1.87 -2.81
CA PRO A 43 -1.42 -1.55 -3.60
C PRO A 43 -2.00 -0.20 -3.18
N TRP A 44 -2.42 0.61 -4.17
CA TRP A 44 -3.17 1.84 -3.94
C TRP A 44 -4.29 2.03 -4.95
N PRO A 45 -5.44 2.56 -4.54
CA PRO A 45 -6.52 2.89 -5.46
C PRO A 45 -6.13 4.09 -6.32
N PHE A 46 -6.58 4.06 -7.56
CA PHE A 46 -6.43 5.18 -8.48
C PHE A 46 -7.09 6.44 -7.89
N GLN A 47 -6.36 7.54 -7.88
CA GLN A 47 -6.90 8.85 -7.52
C GLN A 47 -7.20 9.58 -8.82
N ASP A 48 -8.47 9.87 -9.08
CA ASP A 48 -8.90 10.33 -10.41
C ASP A 48 -9.00 11.85 -10.54
N GLU A 49 -9.15 12.59 -9.45
CA GLU A 49 -9.32 14.03 -9.50
C GLU A 49 -8.20 14.73 -10.26
N ASN A 50 -8.59 15.61 -11.17
CA ASN A 50 -7.70 16.39 -12.00
C ASN A 50 -6.76 15.64 -12.95
N THR A 51 -6.87 14.31 -13.04
CA THR A 51 -6.04 13.50 -13.94
C THR A 51 -6.45 13.68 -15.40
N VAL A 52 -5.49 13.42 -16.31
CA VAL A 52 -5.76 13.42 -17.78
C VAL A 52 -6.78 12.33 -18.12
N LEU A 53 -6.70 11.16 -17.50
CA LEU A 53 -7.63 10.06 -17.72
C LEU A 53 -9.07 10.44 -17.35
N GLN A 54 -9.27 11.13 -16.23
CA GLN A 54 -10.59 11.63 -15.86
C GLN A 54 -11.09 12.67 -16.87
N LYS A 55 -10.27 13.67 -17.22
CA LYS A 55 -10.67 14.79 -18.07
C LYS A 55 -10.95 14.39 -19.52
N GLN A 56 -10.16 13.50 -20.08
CA GLN A 56 -10.25 13.13 -21.50
C GLN A 56 -11.09 11.87 -21.74
N MET A 57 -11.08 10.92 -20.80
CA MET A 57 -11.70 9.62 -21.00
C MET A 57 -12.82 9.33 -19.98
N GLY A 58 -13.10 10.23 -19.04
CA GLY A 58 -14.12 10.05 -18.01
C GLY A 58 -13.82 8.91 -17.01
N VAL A 59 -12.57 8.45 -16.93
CA VAL A 59 -12.16 7.37 -16.04
C VAL A 59 -12.22 7.86 -14.59
N LYS A 60 -12.96 7.13 -13.75
CA LYS A 60 -13.13 7.42 -12.31
C LYS A 60 -12.66 6.25 -11.47
N ASN A 61 -12.25 6.55 -10.25
CA ASN A 61 -11.98 5.55 -9.24
C ASN A 61 -13.24 4.70 -8.97
N ARG A 62 -13.08 3.38 -8.98
CA ARG A 62 -14.15 2.40 -8.74
C ARG A 62 -13.93 1.57 -7.48
N VAL A 63 -12.88 1.87 -6.72
CA VAL A 63 -12.52 1.09 -5.53
C VAL A 63 -13.31 1.57 -4.34
N THR A 64 -14.13 0.69 -3.76
CA THR A 64 -14.72 0.90 -2.44
C THR A 64 -13.75 0.49 -1.34
N SER A 65 -14.03 0.90 -0.11
CA SER A 65 -13.26 0.50 1.08
C SER A 65 -13.17 -1.03 1.22
N GLU A 66 -14.30 -1.72 1.01
CA GLU A 66 -14.38 -3.18 1.09
C GLU A 66 -13.54 -3.84 -0.01
N GLU A 67 -13.52 -3.26 -1.20
CA GLU A 67 -12.71 -3.78 -2.30
C GLU A 67 -11.22 -3.59 -2.04
N TYR A 68 -10.82 -2.48 -1.44
CA TYR A 68 -9.44 -2.26 -1.02
C TYR A 68 -9.00 -3.27 0.04
N ILE A 69 -9.79 -3.44 1.11
CA ILE A 69 -9.52 -4.41 2.18
C ILE A 69 -9.41 -5.83 1.61
N ARG A 70 -10.34 -6.21 0.71
CA ARG A 70 -10.31 -7.50 0.02
C ARG A 70 -9.06 -7.67 -0.83
N THR A 71 -8.61 -6.61 -1.51
CA THR A 71 -7.38 -6.62 -2.31
C THR A 71 -6.16 -6.87 -1.43
N ILE A 72 -6.07 -6.25 -0.25
CA ILE A 72 -5.01 -6.53 0.73
C ILE A 72 -5.01 -8.00 1.17
N ALA A 73 -6.19 -8.53 1.54
CA ALA A 73 -6.31 -9.93 1.98
C ALA A 73 -5.91 -10.93 0.88
N ILE A 74 -6.38 -10.72 -0.34
CA ILE A 74 -6.02 -11.54 -1.50
C ILE A 74 -4.52 -11.43 -1.79
N SER A 75 -3.94 -10.23 -1.74
CA SER A 75 -2.51 -10.02 -1.94
C SER A 75 -1.68 -10.79 -0.92
N ARG A 76 -2.09 -10.82 0.35
CA ARG A 76 -1.41 -11.61 1.39
C ARG A 76 -1.42 -13.11 1.08
N ILE A 77 -2.53 -13.63 0.55
CA ILE A 77 -2.66 -15.05 0.17
C ILE A 77 -1.82 -15.36 -1.07
N MET A 78 -1.86 -14.48 -2.07
CA MET A 78 -1.25 -14.72 -3.38
C MET A 78 0.25 -14.42 -3.45
N LEU A 79 0.78 -13.61 -2.52
CA LEU A 79 2.18 -13.20 -2.46
C LEU A 79 2.90 -13.75 -1.21
N PRO A 80 2.95 -15.08 -0.98
CA PRO A 80 3.58 -15.66 0.20
C PRO A 80 5.10 -15.42 0.22
N ASN A 81 5.71 -15.13 -0.92
CA ASN A 81 7.13 -14.86 -1.11
C ASN A 81 7.49 -13.36 -1.01
N ILE A 82 6.53 -12.48 -0.71
CA ILE A 82 6.77 -11.06 -0.37
C ILE A 82 6.35 -10.84 1.08
N LYS A 83 7.34 -10.55 1.92
CA LYS A 83 7.14 -10.47 3.38
C LYS A 83 6.21 -9.33 3.80
N ASN A 84 6.35 -8.17 3.16
CA ASN A 84 5.66 -6.97 3.61
C ASN A 84 4.56 -6.55 2.62
N ILE A 85 3.38 -6.28 3.15
CA ILE A 85 2.26 -5.68 2.40
C ILE A 85 1.86 -4.40 3.11
N GLN A 86 1.94 -3.29 2.39
CA GLN A 86 1.65 -1.97 2.93
C GLN A 86 0.17 -1.61 2.75
N ALA A 87 -0.45 -1.13 3.82
CA ALA A 87 -1.71 -0.41 3.74
C ALA A 87 -1.45 1.06 3.37
N SER A 88 -2.00 1.52 2.25
CA SER A 88 -1.77 2.86 1.73
C SER A 88 -2.70 3.88 2.39
N TRP A 89 -2.46 4.21 3.67
CA TRP A 89 -3.29 5.13 4.46
C TRP A 89 -3.51 6.49 3.78
N LEU A 90 -2.51 6.94 3.02
CA LEU A 90 -2.58 8.22 2.30
C LEU A 90 -3.74 8.29 1.30
N THR A 91 -4.11 7.16 0.71
CA THR A 91 -5.16 7.08 -0.31
C THR A 91 -6.51 6.57 0.22
N VAL A 92 -6.51 5.84 1.33
CA VAL A 92 -7.73 5.19 1.85
C VAL A 92 -8.14 5.71 3.24
N GLY A 93 -7.31 6.50 3.88
CA GLY A 93 -7.54 7.03 5.22
C GLY A 93 -7.16 6.06 6.34
N LYS A 94 -7.18 6.60 7.57
CA LYS A 94 -6.76 5.91 8.80
C LYS A 94 -7.55 4.63 9.04
N ASP A 95 -8.87 4.74 9.08
CA ASP A 95 -9.75 3.65 9.53
C ASP A 95 -9.66 2.43 8.61
N ILE A 96 -9.62 2.65 7.31
CA ILE A 96 -9.47 1.57 6.34
C ILE A 96 -8.08 0.94 6.43
N ALA A 97 -7.04 1.75 6.62
CA ALA A 97 -5.68 1.23 6.81
C ALA A 97 -5.55 0.40 8.09
N GLN A 98 -6.22 0.79 9.19
CA GLN A 98 -6.30 0.00 10.42
C GLN A 98 -6.95 -1.37 10.18
N ILE A 99 -8.08 -1.42 9.48
CA ILE A 99 -8.74 -2.68 9.11
C ILE A 99 -7.82 -3.55 8.25
N CYS A 100 -7.04 -2.94 7.35
CA CYS A 100 -6.09 -3.66 6.50
C CYS A 100 -4.99 -4.38 7.30
N LEU A 101 -4.60 -3.89 8.48
CA LEU A 101 -3.67 -4.61 9.37
C LEU A 101 -4.25 -5.96 9.81
N HIS A 102 -5.56 -6.03 10.05
CA HIS A 102 -6.25 -7.30 10.36
C HIS A 102 -6.48 -8.16 9.11
N ALA A 103 -6.51 -7.55 7.93
CA ALA A 103 -6.71 -8.25 6.66
C ALA A 103 -5.42 -8.78 6.02
N GLY A 104 -4.25 -8.57 6.64
CA GLY A 104 -2.98 -9.14 6.17
C GLY A 104 -1.90 -8.13 5.82
N ALA A 105 -2.15 -6.82 5.89
CA ALA A 105 -1.10 -5.83 5.86
C ALA A 105 -0.24 -5.93 7.13
N ASN A 106 1.05 -5.62 7.02
CA ASN A 106 1.98 -5.55 8.16
C ASN A 106 2.88 -4.32 8.10
N ASP A 107 2.56 -3.39 7.22
CA ASP A 107 3.24 -2.11 7.08
C ASP A 107 2.19 -1.01 6.88
N PHE A 108 2.35 0.08 7.61
CA PHE A 108 1.45 1.25 7.52
C PHE A 108 2.03 2.35 6.62
N GLY A 109 3.20 2.11 6.04
CA GLY A 109 3.92 3.09 5.22
C GLY A 109 4.75 4.07 6.04
N SER A 110 5.02 5.22 5.44
CA SER A 110 5.83 6.29 6.05
C SER A 110 5.05 7.60 6.10
N ILE A 111 5.56 8.53 6.89
CA ILE A 111 5.13 9.93 6.81
C ILE A 111 5.58 10.51 5.46
N MET A 112 4.78 11.40 4.91
CA MET A 112 5.12 12.15 3.71
C MET A 112 5.62 13.53 4.12
N ILE A 113 6.84 13.87 3.68
CA ILE A 113 7.43 15.19 3.93
C ILE A 113 6.75 16.22 3.02
N GLU A 114 6.62 15.88 1.74
CA GLU A 114 5.86 16.64 0.76
C GLU A 114 5.06 15.65 -0.10
N GLU A 115 3.76 15.82 -0.16
CA GLU A 115 2.88 14.99 -0.97
C GLU A 115 2.04 15.87 -1.89
N ASN A 116 2.57 16.07 -3.09
CA ASN A 116 1.93 16.91 -4.10
C ASN A 116 1.19 16.10 -5.17
N VAL A 117 1.48 14.81 -5.31
CA VAL A 117 0.92 13.97 -6.37
C VAL A 117 -0.48 13.48 -5.98
N VAL A 118 -0.58 12.85 -4.82
CA VAL A 118 -1.85 12.27 -4.35
C VAL A 118 -2.79 13.36 -3.85
N SER A 119 -2.26 14.40 -3.19
CA SER A 119 -3.07 15.54 -2.74
C SER A 119 -3.63 16.37 -3.91
N SER A 120 -2.88 16.53 -5.00
CA SER A 120 -3.40 17.19 -6.21
C SER A 120 -4.50 16.38 -6.91
N ALA A 121 -4.61 15.09 -6.60
CA ALA A 121 -5.65 14.18 -7.07
C ALA A 121 -6.75 13.92 -6.02
N GLY A 122 -6.85 14.75 -4.98
CA GLY A 122 -7.98 14.78 -4.04
C GLY A 122 -7.79 14.04 -2.71
N ALA A 123 -6.64 13.41 -2.45
CA ALA A 123 -6.37 12.82 -1.15
C ALA A 123 -5.82 13.84 -0.15
N ASP A 124 -6.50 14.03 0.97
CA ASP A 124 -6.17 15.06 1.99
C ASP A 124 -5.90 14.46 3.39
N TYR A 125 -5.37 13.25 3.45
CA TYR A 125 -4.99 12.64 4.71
C TYR A 125 -3.56 13.02 5.10
N LYS A 126 -3.38 13.49 6.34
CA LYS A 126 -2.07 13.88 6.88
C LYS A 126 -1.81 13.17 8.20
N PHE A 127 -0.68 12.49 8.28
CA PHE A 127 -0.18 11.92 9.51
C PHE A 127 1.27 12.31 9.75
N ASP A 128 1.57 12.64 10.99
CA ASP A 128 2.93 12.63 11.52
C ASP A 128 3.29 11.23 12.07
N ALA A 129 4.50 11.08 12.57
CA ALA A 129 4.96 9.82 13.11
C ALA A 129 4.17 9.36 14.36
N GLU A 130 3.69 10.30 15.17
CA GLU A 130 2.89 9.99 16.36
C GLU A 130 1.49 9.53 15.97
N GLY A 131 0.88 10.18 14.98
CA GLY A 131 -0.42 9.79 14.44
C GLY A 131 -0.41 8.38 13.83
N ILE A 132 0.62 8.02 13.05
CA ILE A 132 0.78 6.66 12.53
C ILE A 132 0.90 5.64 13.67
N GLN A 133 1.72 5.93 14.68
CA GLN A 133 1.88 5.03 15.83
C GLN A 133 0.60 4.87 16.64
N ALA A 134 -0.12 5.99 16.85
CA ALA A 134 -1.41 5.96 17.54
C ALA A 134 -2.42 5.11 16.77
N ALA A 135 -2.53 5.29 15.45
CA ALA A 135 -3.42 4.49 14.60
C ALA A 135 -3.10 2.99 14.67
N ILE A 136 -1.82 2.59 14.66
CA ILE A 136 -1.41 1.20 14.78
C ILE A 136 -1.79 0.63 16.17
N ARG A 137 -1.59 1.40 17.25
CA ARG A 137 -1.98 0.98 18.63
C ARG A 137 -3.49 0.85 18.78
N GLU A 138 -4.25 1.80 18.25
CA GLU A 138 -5.72 1.75 18.23
C GLU A 138 -6.25 0.49 17.53
N ALA A 139 -5.57 0.06 16.46
CA ALA A 139 -5.87 -1.20 15.77
C ALA A 139 -5.43 -2.46 16.56
N GLY A 140 -4.85 -2.32 17.75
CA GLY A 140 -4.43 -3.45 18.60
C GLY A 140 -3.04 -3.99 18.29
N PHE A 141 -2.23 -3.30 17.47
CA PHE A 141 -0.88 -3.73 17.12
C PHE A 141 0.20 -2.88 17.80
N LYS A 142 1.40 -3.44 17.92
CA LYS A 142 2.58 -2.72 18.42
C LYS A 142 3.30 -2.06 17.24
N PRO A 143 3.40 -0.71 17.17
CA PRO A 143 4.15 -0.05 16.12
C PRO A 143 5.65 -0.29 16.28
N GLN A 144 6.31 -0.52 15.17
CA GLN A 144 7.76 -0.66 15.08
C GLN A 144 8.27 0.20 13.93
N LEU A 145 9.29 1.02 14.21
CA LEU A 145 9.93 1.83 13.17
C LEU A 145 10.81 0.94 12.29
N ARG A 146 10.80 1.20 10.98
CA ARG A 146 11.65 0.55 9.99
C ARG A 146 12.35 1.58 9.10
N ASN A 147 13.48 1.18 8.54
CA ASN A 147 14.13 1.92 7.45
C ASN A 147 13.58 1.52 6.07
N GLN A 148 14.15 2.08 5.01
CA GLN A 148 13.76 1.75 3.63
C GLN A 148 14.12 0.32 3.19
N LYS A 149 15.02 -0.35 3.92
CA LYS A 149 15.35 -1.77 3.71
C LYS A 149 14.44 -2.71 4.47
N TYR A 150 13.42 -2.19 5.16
CA TYR A 150 12.53 -2.94 6.05
C TYR A 150 13.24 -3.60 7.24
N GLU A 151 14.38 -3.04 7.65
CA GLU A 151 15.06 -3.40 8.88
C GLU A 151 14.47 -2.57 10.02
N PHE A 152 14.25 -3.20 11.16
CA PHE A 152 13.77 -2.49 12.35
C PHE A 152 14.85 -1.57 12.88
N VAL A 153 14.44 -0.37 13.27
CA VAL A 153 15.31 0.63 13.88
C VAL A 153 14.68 1.13 15.18
N ASP A 154 15.53 1.46 16.14
CA ASP A 154 15.06 2.03 17.39
C ASP A 154 14.70 3.51 17.21
N TYR A 155 13.69 3.96 17.98
CA TYR A 155 13.39 5.38 18.06
C TYR A 155 14.55 6.12 18.70
N ILE A 156 15.20 7.01 17.97
CA ILE A 156 16.12 7.98 18.57
C ILE A 156 15.23 8.98 19.31
N LYS A 157 15.15 8.84 20.65
CA LYS A 157 14.60 9.91 21.49
C LYS A 157 15.56 11.11 21.36
N LYS A 158 15.10 12.16 20.68
CA LYS A 158 15.73 13.47 20.76
C LYS A 158 15.31 14.16 22.03
#